data_834e3cba02547c9c57a5a02a0b6f3c8f
#
_entry.id   834e3cba02547c9c57a5a02a0b6f3c8f
#
_cell.length_a   1.000
_cell.length_b   1.000
_cell.length_c   1.000
_cell.angle_alpha   90.00
_cell.angle_beta   90.00
_cell.angle_gamma   90.00
#
_symmetry.space_group_name_H-M   'P 1'
#
loop_
_entity.id
_entity.type
_entity.pdbx_description
1 polymer ?
#
loop_
_entity_poly.entity_id
_entity_poly.type
_entity_poly.pdbx_seq_one_letter_code
_entity_poly.pdbx_strand_id
1 'polypeptide(L)'
;MPRIPGRRGLLQDKPVAGHKRVLLAAPRGYCAGVDRAVIAVEKALERYGAPVYVRKQIVHNIHVVTELEEKGAIFVEEVDEVPPGSHVVFSAHGVSPAVVAAASDRDLQAIDATCPLVTKVHREAVRFARDDFEILLIGHDGHEEVEGTAGEAPDHVTVVNSPAHADSVEVRDPSKVVWLSQTTLSVDETMETVRRLRERFPELQDPPSDDICYATQNRQVAIKKVAVGADLVIVVGSANSSNSVRLVEVALEYGAKAAYRVDYAHEIKQEWLDGVETVGVTSGASVPEVLVQEVLEDLAGAGYRDVQEVRTAEEDLIFSLPKELRQDSSGKRDDRALGGRVRP
;
A
#
# COMPACT_ATOMS: atom_id res chain seq x y z
N MET A 1 -17.42 79.95 4.94
CA MET A 1 -16.38 78.89 4.97
C MET A 1 -16.93 77.69 5.73
N PRO A 2 -17.22 76.55 5.13
CA PRO A 2 -17.67 75.37 5.83
C PRO A 2 -16.48 74.50 6.31
N ARG A 3 -16.61 73.95 7.50
CA ARG A 3 -15.60 73.10 8.17
C ARG A 3 -15.54 71.73 7.49
N ILE A 4 -14.33 71.26 7.21
CA ILE A 4 -14.02 69.91 6.70
C ILE A 4 -14.13 68.92 7.87
N PRO A 5 -14.87 67.79 7.74
CA PRO A 5 -14.90 66.74 8.76
C PRO A 5 -13.61 65.91 8.72
N GLY A 6 -13.14 65.54 9.91
CA GLY A 6 -11.91 64.80 10.15
C GLY A 6 -11.85 63.43 9.48
N ARG A 7 -10.67 63.05 9.07
CA ARG A 7 -10.29 61.70 8.62
C ARG A 7 -10.60 60.69 9.73
N ARG A 8 -11.52 59.78 9.47
CA ARG A 8 -11.63 58.52 10.22
C ARG A 8 -10.38 57.68 9.90
N GLY A 9 -9.64 57.33 10.94
CA GLY A 9 -8.54 56.38 10.82
C GLY A 9 -9.04 55.07 10.22
N LEU A 10 -8.36 54.62 9.18
CA LEU A 10 -8.47 53.28 8.67
C LEU A 10 -8.02 52.34 9.82
N LEU A 11 -8.98 51.66 10.41
CA LEU A 11 -8.70 50.46 11.20
C LEU A 11 -7.97 49.52 10.24
N GLN A 12 -6.69 49.33 10.45
CA GLN A 12 -5.97 48.24 9.86
C GLN A 12 -6.62 46.98 10.42
N ASP A 13 -7.38 46.25 9.56
CA ASP A 13 -7.81 44.92 9.86
C ASP A 13 -6.55 44.12 10.18
N LYS A 14 -6.42 43.69 11.44
CA LYS A 14 -5.43 42.68 11.79
C LYS A 14 -5.73 41.47 10.94
N PRO A 15 -4.72 40.82 10.33
CA PRO A 15 -4.94 39.58 9.61
C PRO A 15 -5.67 38.64 10.57
N VAL A 16 -6.84 38.17 10.17
CA VAL A 16 -7.57 37.10 10.86
C VAL A 16 -6.58 35.94 10.95
N ALA A 17 -6.30 35.48 12.17
CA ALA A 17 -5.44 34.33 12.39
C ALA A 17 -5.93 33.21 11.48
N GLY A 18 -5.07 32.66 10.61
CA GLY A 18 -5.43 31.69 9.62
C GLY A 18 -6.14 30.51 10.28
N HIS A 19 -7.20 30.06 9.66
CA HIS A 19 -8.04 28.97 10.18
C HIS A 19 -7.30 27.64 9.94
N LYS A 20 -6.67 27.10 11.01
CA LYS A 20 -5.98 25.80 10.97
C LYS A 20 -6.98 24.67 10.71
N ARG A 21 -6.76 23.89 9.67
CA ARG A 21 -7.63 22.76 9.30
C ARG A 21 -6.84 21.55 8.81
N VAL A 22 -7.51 20.40 8.84
CA VAL A 22 -7.06 19.15 8.25
C VAL A 22 -7.93 18.80 7.03
N LEU A 23 -7.29 18.46 5.92
CA LEU A 23 -7.93 17.76 4.79
C LEU A 23 -7.61 16.27 4.91
N LEU A 24 -8.60 15.49 5.28
CA LEU A 24 -8.45 14.05 5.51
C LEU A 24 -8.84 13.26 4.26
N ALA A 25 -7.88 12.60 3.63
CA ALA A 25 -8.11 11.80 2.44
C ALA A 25 -9.00 10.57 2.72
N ALA A 26 -9.90 10.27 1.79
CA ALA A 26 -10.69 9.03 1.79
C ALA A 26 -10.83 8.52 0.34
N PRO A 27 -10.60 7.20 0.09
CA PRO A 27 -10.26 6.16 1.07
C PRO A 27 -8.82 6.28 1.58
N ARG A 28 -8.56 5.67 2.73
CA ARG A 28 -7.27 5.53 3.41
C ARG A 28 -7.27 4.25 4.24
N GLY A 29 -6.14 3.91 4.84
CA GLY A 29 -6.04 2.76 5.74
C GLY A 29 -6.18 1.40 5.03
N TYR A 30 -6.53 0.37 5.76
CA TYR A 30 -6.56 -1.01 5.28
C TYR A 30 -7.35 -1.17 3.99
N CYS A 31 -6.74 -1.86 3.01
CA CYS A 31 -7.44 -2.39 1.85
C CYS A 31 -7.90 -3.83 2.13
N ALA A 32 -8.79 -4.35 1.28
CA ALA A 32 -9.31 -5.72 1.41
C ALA A 32 -8.21 -6.80 1.44
N GLY A 33 -7.10 -6.60 0.69
CA GLY A 33 -5.98 -7.54 0.66
C GLY A 33 -5.23 -7.57 1.99
N VAL A 34 -4.97 -6.41 2.57
CA VAL A 34 -4.31 -6.26 3.87
C VAL A 34 -5.19 -6.80 4.99
N ASP A 35 -6.45 -6.41 5.05
CA ASP A 35 -7.39 -6.88 6.08
C ASP A 35 -7.48 -8.42 6.07
N ARG A 36 -7.60 -9.02 4.88
CA ARG A 36 -7.57 -10.48 4.71
C ARG A 36 -6.28 -11.12 5.25
N ALA A 37 -5.13 -10.52 5.02
CA ALA A 37 -3.85 -11.09 5.41
C ALA A 37 -3.64 -11.01 6.94
N VAL A 38 -3.98 -9.89 7.56
CA VAL A 38 -3.91 -9.71 9.01
C VAL A 38 -4.87 -10.67 9.72
N ILE A 39 -6.13 -10.74 9.26
CA ILE A 39 -7.12 -11.69 9.81
C ILE A 39 -6.65 -13.14 9.63
N ALA A 40 -5.95 -13.48 8.54
CA ALA A 40 -5.44 -14.83 8.35
C ALA A 40 -4.44 -15.24 9.44
N VAL A 41 -3.51 -14.35 9.85
CA VAL A 41 -2.59 -14.64 10.96
C VAL A 41 -3.34 -14.76 12.29
N GLU A 42 -4.26 -13.83 12.58
CA GLU A 42 -5.08 -13.89 13.80
C GLU A 42 -5.88 -15.20 13.89
N LYS A 43 -6.51 -15.60 12.79
CA LYS A 43 -7.27 -16.85 12.72
C LYS A 43 -6.38 -18.10 12.81
N ALA A 44 -5.17 -18.05 12.26
CA ALA A 44 -4.20 -19.12 12.43
C ALA A 44 -3.80 -19.28 13.89
N LEU A 45 -3.50 -18.19 14.60
CA LEU A 45 -3.21 -18.17 16.04
C LEU A 45 -4.38 -18.69 16.87
N GLU A 46 -5.62 -18.24 16.58
CA GLU A 46 -6.83 -18.75 17.27
C GLU A 46 -7.03 -20.26 17.06
N ARG A 47 -6.76 -20.76 15.86
CA ARG A 47 -7.06 -22.15 15.48
C ARG A 47 -5.98 -23.14 15.91
N TYR A 48 -4.72 -22.76 15.74
CA TYR A 48 -3.59 -23.67 15.93
C TYR A 48 -2.80 -23.40 17.22
N GLY A 49 -3.05 -22.23 17.83
CA GLY A 49 -2.26 -21.75 18.97
C GLY A 49 -0.92 -21.17 18.54
N ALA A 50 -0.28 -20.46 19.47
CA ALA A 50 1.08 -19.94 19.28
C ALA A 50 2.13 -21.07 19.45
N PRO A 51 3.25 -21.04 18.71
CA PRO A 51 3.57 -20.04 17.71
C PRO A 51 2.96 -20.34 16.32
N VAL A 52 2.64 -19.29 15.57
CA VAL A 52 2.42 -19.33 14.13
C VAL A 52 3.53 -18.52 13.47
N TYR A 53 4.21 -19.10 12.51
CA TYR A 53 5.29 -18.43 11.80
C TYR A 53 4.75 -17.61 10.64
N VAL A 54 5.39 -16.48 10.34
CA VAL A 54 5.05 -15.63 9.20
C VAL A 54 6.33 -15.35 8.42
N ARG A 55 6.36 -15.72 7.14
CA ARG A 55 7.52 -15.41 6.29
C ARG A 55 7.49 -13.95 5.89
N LYS A 56 8.59 -13.25 6.14
CA LYS A 56 8.72 -11.80 5.98
C LYS A 56 7.67 -11.06 6.83
N GLN A 57 7.34 -9.84 6.49
CA GLN A 57 6.24 -9.13 7.12
C GLN A 57 4.91 -9.49 6.45
N ILE A 58 3.87 -9.78 7.22
CA ILE A 58 2.55 -10.09 6.66
C ILE A 58 2.03 -8.97 5.75
N VAL A 59 2.29 -7.73 6.15
CA VAL A 59 2.12 -6.48 5.42
C VAL A 59 3.20 -5.50 5.89
N HIS A 60 3.60 -4.55 5.05
CA HIS A 60 4.61 -3.56 5.40
C HIS A 60 4.05 -2.49 6.36
N ASN A 61 3.93 -2.84 7.64
CA ASN A 61 3.55 -1.94 8.72
C ASN A 61 4.09 -2.44 10.06
N ILE A 62 4.96 -1.66 10.69
CA ILE A 62 5.65 -2.06 11.93
C ILE A 62 4.68 -2.27 13.10
N HIS A 63 3.64 -1.44 13.21
CA HIS A 63 2.63 -1.58 14.27
C HIS A 63 1.88 -2.91 14.16
N VAL A 64 1.46 -3.28 12.93
CA VAL A 64 0.78 -4.56 12.68
C VAL A 64 1.66 -5.76 13.00
N VAL A 65 2.94 -5.70 12.62
CA VAL A 65 3.92 -6.76 12.95
C VAL A 65 4.04 -6.90 14.45
N THR A 66 4.25 -5.80 15.18
CA THR A 66 4.36 -5.80 16.65
C THR A 66 3.11 -6.35 17.33
N GLU A 67 1.91 -5.92 16.91
CA GLU A 67 0.67 -6.45 17.48
C GLU A 67 0.50 -7.96 17.27
N LEU A 68 0.92 -8.48 16.12
CA LEU A 68 0.85 -9.92 15.84
C LEU A 68 1.92 -10.71 16.61
N GLU A 69 3.11 -10.14 16.81
CA GLU A 69 4.15 -10.72 17.69
C GLU A 69 3.66 -10.84 19.14
N GLU A 70 3.01 -9.80 19.67
CA GLU A 70 2.40 -9.83 21.00
C GLU A 70 1.32 -10.90 21.13
N LYS A 71 0.64 -11.26 20.03
CA LYS A 71 -0.36 -12.34 19.98
C LYS A 71 0.27 -13.73 19.79
N GLY A 72 1.59 -13.82 19.57
CA GLY A 72 2.34 -15.08 19.44
C GLY A 72 2.71 -15.47 18.02
N ALA A 73 2.64 -14.58 17.04
CA ALA A 73 3.25 -14.77 15.73
C ALA A 73 4.79 -14.65 15.84
N ILE A 74 5.51 -15.42 15.03
CA ILE A 74 6.97 -15.32 14.91
C ILE A 74 7.29 -15.00 13.44
N PHE A 75 7.84 -13.82 13.20
CA PHE A 75 8.27 -13.41 11.87
C PHE A 75 9.67 -13.95 11.57
N VAL A 76 9.83 -14.53 10.40
CA VAL A 76 11.09 -15.12 9.92
C VAL A 76 11.40 -14.57 8.51
N GLU A 77 12.68 -14.51 8.16
CA GLU A 77 13.05 -14.08 6.81
C GLU A 77 12.76 -15.17 5.79
N GLU A 78 13.16 -16.43 6.10
CA GLU A 78 12.98 -17.53 5.16
C GLU A 78 12.37 -18.77 5.86
N VAL A 79 11.78 -19.64 5.04
CA VAL A 79 11.08 -20.85 5.54
C VAL A 79 12.02 -21.89 6.17
N ASP A 80 13.32 -21.80 5.95
CA ASP A 80 14.32 -22.68 6.55
C ASP A 80 14.53 -22.40 8.04
N GLU A 81 14.16 -21.23 8.52
CA GLU A 81 14.15 -20.86 9.94
C GLU A 81 12.95 -21.47 10.70
N VAL A 82 11.92 -21.91 9.97
CA VAL A 82 10.70 -22.48 10.56
C VAL A 82 10.95 -23.94 10.97
N PRO A 83 10.64 -24.37 12.21
CA PRO A 83 10.73 -25.77 12.59
C PRO A 83 9.85 -26.67 11.73
N PRO A 84 10.34 -27.86 11.30
CA PRO A 84 9.54 -28.78 10.49
C PRO A 84 8.17 -29.11 11.11
N GLY A 85 7.16 -29.24 10.29
CA GLY A 85 5.78 -29.53 10.70
C GLY A 85 5.00 -28.35 11.27
N SER A 86 5.61 -27.17 11.42
CA SER A 86 4.96 -25.98 11.95
C SER A 86 4.05 -25.28 10.93
N HIS A 87 3.12 -24.44 11.43
CA HIS A 87 2.32 -23.58 10.59
C HIS A 87 3.08 -22.33 10.15
N VAL A 88 3.06 -22.04 8.86
CA VAL A 88 3.65 -20.82 8.29
C VAL A 88 2.63 -20.08 7.43
N VAL A 89 2.55 -18.76 7.58
CA VAL A 89 1.72 -17.88 6.76
C VAL A 89 2.59 -17.17 5.74
N PHE A 90 2.24 -17.23 4.46
CA PHE A 90 2.84 -16.41 3.42
C PHE A 90 2.16 -15.06 3.37
N SER A 91 2.94 -14.00 3.18
CA SER A 91 2.49 -12.62 3.24
C SER A 91 1.51 -12.23 2.14
N ALA A 92 0.88 -11.06 2.29
CA ALA A 92 0.01 -10.47 1.27
C ALA A 92 0.70 -10.23 -0.07
N HIS A 93 2.04 -10.09 -0.05
CA HIS A 93 2.87 -9.77 -1.23
C HIS A 93 3.06 -10.96 -2.19
N GLY A 94 2.72 -12.16 -1.75
CA GLY A 94 2.94 -13.38 -2.52
C GLY A 94 4.35 -13.94 -2.37
N VAL A 95 4.52 -15.16 -2.85
CA VAL A 95 5.80 -15.88 -2.82
C VAL A 95 6.01 -16.62 -4.14
N SER A 96 7.27 -16.85 -4.50
CA SER A 96 7.60 -17.67 -5.67
C SER A 96 7.26 -19.15 -5.45
N PRO A 97 7.08 -19.93 -6.53
CA PRO A 97 6.92 -21.39 -6.45
C PRO A 97 8.07 -22.07 -5.71
N ALA A 98 9.29 -21.53 -5.79
CA ALA A 98 10.46 -22.06 -5.08
C ALA A 98 10.29 -22.00 -3.55
N VAL A 99 9.71 -20.92 -3.02
CA VAL A 99 9.40 -20.78 -1.57
C VAL A 99 8.33 -21.78 -1.16
N VAL A 100 7.31 -21.99 -2.00
CA VAL A 100 6.25 -23.00 -1.74
C VAL A 100 6.84 -24.40 -1.70
N ALA A 101 7.73 -24.75 -2.63
CA ALA A 101 8.43 -26.03 -2.66
C ALA A 101 9.31 -26.21 -1.42
N ALA A 102 10.11 -25.21 -1.05
CA ALA A 102 10.95 -25.24 0.15
C ALA A 102 10.16 -25.43 1.45
N ALA A 103 8.98 -24.82 1.57
CA ALA A 103 8.06 -25.03 2.68
C ALA A 103 7.53 -26.46 2.71
N SER A 104 7.15 -27.01 1.55
CA SER A 104 6.68 -28.40 1.40
C SER A 104 7.76 -29.42 1.75
N ASP A 105 8.99 -29.22 1.31
CA ASP A 105 10.14 -30.10 1.60
C ASP A 105 10.48 -30.18 3.11
N ARG A 106 9.99 -29.23 3.90
CA ARG A 106 10.13 -29.16 5.34
C ARG A 106 8.87 -29.60 6.11
N ASP A 107 7.88 -30.16 5.41
CA ASP A 107 6.58 -30.55 5.98
C ASP A 107 5.82 -29.38 6.64
N LEU A 108 6.06 -28.11 6.23
CA LEU A 108 5.38 -26.96 6.82
C LEU A 108 3.90 -26.93 6.38
N GLN A 109 3.05 -26.54 7.32
CA GLN A 109 1.62 -26.34 7.08
C GLN A 109 1.41 -24.90 6.59
N ALA A 110 1.55 -24.70 5.27
CA ALA A 110 1.49 -23.37 4.68
C ALA A 110 0.05 -22.84 4.56
N ILE A 111 -0.15 -21.59 4.96
CA ILE A 111 -1.37 -20.81 4.82
C ILE A 111 -1.07 -19.66 3.88
N ASP A 112 -1.69 -19.63 2.72
CA ASP A 112 -1.40 -18.63 1.70
C ASP A 112 -2.31 -17.39 1.88
N ALA A 113 -1.73 -16.32 2.46
CA ALA A 113 -2.41 -15.04 2.63
C ALA A 113 -2.17 -14.06 1.46
N THR A 114 -1.56 -14.49 0.37
CA THR A 114 -1.35 -13.66 -0.84
C THR A 114 -2.62 -12.95 -1.26
N CYS A 115 -2.52 -11.64 -1.50
CA CYS A 115 -3.64 -10.86 -1.99
C CYS A 115 -4.13 -11.40 -3.34
N PRO A 116 -5.45 -11.57 -3.56
CA PRO A 116 -5.98 -12.06 -4.83
C PRO A 116 -5.57 -11.21 -6.05
N LEU A 117 -5.30 -9.91 -5.85
CA LEU A 117 -4.83 -9.03 -6.92
C LEU A 117 -3.36 -9.28 -7.28
N VAL A 118 -2.54 -9.66 -6.32
CA VAL A 118 -1.16 -10.14 -6.55
C VAL A 118 -1.20 -11.50 -7.24
N THR A 119 -2.05 -12.43 -6.77
CA THR A 119 -2.25 -13.73 -7.41
C THR A 119 -2.67 -13.59 -8.88
N LYS A 120 -3.43 -12.53 -9.23
CA LYS A 120 -3.78 -12.22 -10.62
C LYS A 120 -2.51 -11.99 -11.45
N VAL A 121 -1.59 -11.14 -10.99
CA VAL A 121 -0.34 -10.82 -11.70
C VAL A 121 0.53 -12.07 -11.86
N HIS A 122 0.67 -12.88 -10.80
CA HIS A 122 1.36 -14.18 -10.87
C HIS A 122 0.80 -15.08 -11.98
N ARG A 123 -0.53 -15.22 -12.06
CA ARG A 123 -1.19 -16.04 -13.10
C ARG A 123 -0.97 -15.48 -14.51
N GLU A 124 -0.91 -14.18 -14.65
CA GLU A 124 -0.62 -13.54 -15.92
C GLU A 124 0.83 -13.79 -16.34
N ALA A 125 1.79 -13.71 -15.41
CA ALA A 125 3.18 -14.07 -15.67
C ALA A 125 3.31 -15.50 -16.18
N VAL A 126 2.69 -16.48 -15.48
CA VAL A 126 2.67 -17.89 -15.90
C VAL A 126 2.04 -18.06 -17.29
N ARG A 127 0.92 -17.37 -17.55
CA ARG A 127 0.22 -17.47 -18.83
C ARG A 127 1.07 -16.95 -19.98
N PHE A 128 1.64 -15.76 -19.84
CA PHE A 128 2.45 -15.14 -20.88
C PHE A 128 3.76 -15.91 -21.13
N ALA A 129 4.40 -16.41 -20.06
CA ALA A 129 5.59 -17.26 -20.20
C ALA A 129 5.29 -18.56 -20.96
N ARG A 130 4.14 -19.20 -20.70
CA ARG A 130 3.70 -20.41 -21.43
C ARG A 130 3.53 -20.14 -22.93
N ASP A 131 3.09 -18.94 -23.28
CA ASP A 131 2.89 -18.51 -24.67
C ASP A 131 4.18 -17.93 -25.28
N ASP A 132 5.35 -18.10 -24.59
CA ASP A 132 6.70 -17.67 -24.94
C ASP A 132 6.84 -16.14 -25.11
N PHE A 133 6.11 -15.36 -24.31
CA PHE A 133 6.30 -13.93 -24.20
C PHE A 133 7.45 -13.62 -23.25
N GLU A 134 8.19 -12.55 -23.55
CA GLU A 134 9.05 -11.90 -22.60
C GLU A 134 8.25 -10.87 -21.79
N ILE A 135 8.41 -10.93 -20.48
CA ILE A 135 7.60 -10.14 -19.52
C ILE A 135 8.49 -9.05 -18.93
N LEU A 136 8.17 -7.80 -19.23
CA LEU A 136 8.79 -6.64 -18.60
C LEU A 136 7.99 -6.29 -17.35
N LEU A 137 8.47 -6.74 -16.19
CA LEU A 137 7.82 -6.51 -14.90
C LEU A 137 8.27 -5.16 -14.33
N ILE A 138 7.40 -4.16 -14.41
CA ILE A 138 7.65 -2.85 -13.82
C ILE A 138 7.49 -2.96 -12.31
N GLY A 139 8.58 -2.68 -11.56
CA GLY A 139 8.59 -2.84 -10.11
C GLY A 139 9.94 -2.53 -9.49
N HIS A 140 9.99 -2.49 -8.16
CA HIS A 140 11.21 -2.21 -7.42
C HIS A 140 12.02 -3.48 -7.20
N ASP A 141 13.31 -3.44 -7.54
CA ASP A 141 14.24 -4.53 -7.25
C ASP A 141 14.25 -4.84 -5.74
N GLY A 142 14.23 -6.14 -5.42
CA GLY A 142 14.24 -6.61 -4.02
C GLY A 142 12.91 -6.45 -3.27
N HIS A 143 11.85 -5.99 -3.91
CA HIS A 143 10.52 -6.00 -3.31
C HIS A 143 9.91 -7.40 -3.37
N GLU A 144 9.36 -7.90 -2.25
CA GLU A 144 8.82 -9.26 -2.12
C GLU A 144 7.80 -9.62 -3.22
N GLU A 145 6.90 -8.70 -3.58
CA GLU A 145 5.91 -8.90 -4.64
C GLU A 145 6.58 -9.08 -6.01
N VAL A 146 7.65 -8.33 -6.27
CA VAL A 146 8.41 -8.43 -7.54
C VAL A 146 9.17 -9.76 -7.59
N GLU A 147 9.83 -10.15 -6.49
CA GLU A 147 10.53 -11.45 -6.37
C GLU A 147 9.54 -12.61 -6.54
N GLY A 148 8.36 -12.52 -5.92
CA GLY A 148 7.30 -13.52 -6.04
C GLY A 148 6.82 -13.70 -7.48
N THR A 149 6.49 -12.59 -8.14
CA THR A 149 6.01 -12.58 -9.53
C THR A 149 7.09 -13.03 -10.51
N ALA A 150 8.33 -12.51 -10.36
CA ALA A 150 9.44 -12.92 -11.23
C ALA A 150 9.77 -14.40 -11.06
N GLY A 151 9.65 -14.94 -9.86
CA GLY A 151 9.85 -16.35 -9.57
C GLY A 151 8.83 -17.29 -10.20
N GLU A 152 7.68 -16.81 -10.68
CA GLU A 152 6.71 -17.63 -11.43
C GLU A 152 7.22 -18.05 -12.81
N ALA A 153 8.08 -17.22 -13.43
CA ALA A 153 8.63 -17.46 -14.75
C ALA A 153 10.03 -16.82 -14.92
N PRO A 154 11.04 -17.27 -14.17
CA PRO A 154 12.33 -16.59 -14.07
C PRO A 154 13.07 -16.46 -15.39
N ASP A 155 12.85 -17.38 -16.34
CA ASP A 155 13.48 -17.34 -17.67
C ASP A 155 12.80 -16.38 -18.64
N HIS A 156 11.64 -15.80 -18.27
CA HIS A 156 10.82 -14.93 -19.11
C HIS A 156 10.63 -13.53 -18.53
N VAL A 157 10.97 -13.32 -17.26
CA VAL A 157 10.72 -12.03 -16.57
C VAL A 157 12.00 -11.22 -16.47
N THR A 158 11.93 -9.98 -16.95
CA THR A 158 12.96 -8.94 -16.75
C THR A 158 12.33 -7.80 -15.93
N VAL A 159 12.92 -7.47 -14.78
CA VAL A 159 12.42 -6.37 -13.93
C VAL A 159 12.84 -5.02 -14.52
N VAL A 160 11.90 -4.10 -14.66
CA VAL A 160 12.12 -2.72 -15.09
C VAL A 160 11.80 -1.80 -13.92
N ASN A 161 12.83 -1.27 -13.27
CA ASN A 161 12.71 -0.56 -12.00
C ASN A 161 12.51 0.96 -12.10
N SER A 162 12.56 1.52 -13.31
CA SER A 162 12.43 2.96 -13.52
C SER A 162 12.15 3.30 -14.99
N PRO A 163 11.64 4.51 -15.29
CA PRO A 163 11.54 5.01 -16.66
C PRO A 163 12.87 5.04 -17.39
N ALA A 164 13.98 5.34 -16.68
CA ALA A 164 15.32 5.34 -17.28
C ALA A 164 15.79 3.92 -17.65
N HIS A 165 15.45 2.90 -16.86
CA HIS A 165 15.75 1.51 -17.18
C HIS A 165 14.98 1.04 -18.43
N ALA A 166 13.76 1.54 -18.64
CA ALA A 166 12.99 1.25 -19.85
C ALA A 166 13.72 1.64 -21.14
N ASP A 167 14.56 2.66 -21.10
CA ASP A 167 15.34 3.14 -22.27
C ASP A 167 16.47 2.18 -22.66
N SER A 168 16.90 1.27 -21.79
CA SER A 168 18.05 0.38 -21.98
C SER A 168 17.73 -1.12 -21.92
N VAL A 169 16.55 -1.52 -21.43
CA VAL A 169 16.20 -2.94 -21.31
C VAL A 169 16.25 -3.63 -22.68
N GLU A 170 16.82 -4.83 -22.72
CA GLU A 170 16.89 -5.65 -23.93
C GLU A 170 15.89 -6.79 -23.87
N VAL A 171 15.38 -7.21 -25.01
CA VAL A 171 14.43 -8.32 -25.16
C VAL A 171 14.87 -9.28 -26.25
N ARG A 172 14.54 -10.56 -26.13
CA ARG A 172 14.89 -11.59 -27.11
C ARG A 172 14.13 -11.41 -28.43
N ASP A 173 12.82 -11.17 -28.35
CA ASP A 173 11.92 -11.00 -29.49
C ASP A 173 11.02 -9.78 -29.25
N PRO A 174 11.28 -8.64 -29.93
CA PRO A 174 10.46 -7.43 -29.78
C PRO A 174 8.99 -7.59 -30.18
N SER A 175 8.63 -8.65 -30.92
CA SER A 175 7.25 -8.93 -31.33
C SER A 175 6.44 -9.70 -30.27
N LYS A 176 7.12 -10.25 -29.26
CA LYS A 176 6.53 -11.06 -28.18
C LYS A 176 6.86 -10.51 -26.80
N VAL A 177 6.50 -9.28 -26.56
CA VAL A 177 6.76 -8.57 -25.29
C VAL A 177 5.45 -8.13 -24.65
N VAL A 178 5.32 -8.34 -23.35
CA VAL A 178 4.23 -7.84 -22.52
C VAL A 178 4.79 -7.13 -21.30
N TRP A 179 4.10 -6.09 -20.83
CA TRP A 179 4.43 -5.52 -19.53
C TRP A 179 3.44 -5.97 -18.48
N LEU A 180 3.93 -6.20 -17.27
CA LEU A 180 3.16 -6.37 -16.03
C LEU A 180 3.70 -5.38 -14.99
N SER A 181 2.99 -5.18 -13.89
CA SER A 181 3.49 -4.29 -12.84
C SER A 181 3.23 -4.78 -11.42
N GLN A 182 4.08 -4.32 -10.50
CA GLN A 182 3.83 -4.37 -9.07
C GLN A 182 2.56 -3.58 -8.75
N THR A 183 1.73 -4.09 -7.81
CA THR A 183 0.40 -3.54 -7.54
C THR A 183 0.39 -2.19 -6.81
N THR A 184 1.53 -1.75 -6.27
CA THR A 184 1.64 -0.58 -5.37
C THR A 184 2.46 0.60 -5.94
N LEU A 185 2.68 0.62 -7.24
CA LEU A 185 3.44 1.69 -7.91
C LEU A 185 2.65 2.99 -8.08
N SER A 186 3.36 4.07 -8.39
CA SER A 186 2.75 5.29 -8.94
C SER A 186 2.12 4.99 -10.30
N VAL A 187 0.85 5.36 -10.47
CA VAL A 187 0.16 5.21 -11.76
C VAL A 187 0.86 6.02 -12.83
N ASP A 188 1.20 7.28 -12.54
CA ASP A 188 1.78 8.20 -13.51
C ASP A 188 3.18 7.75 -13.93
N GLU A 189 4.04 7.32 -12.99
CA GLU A 189 5.38 6.81 -13.28
C GLU A 189 5.34 5.49 -14.07
N THR A 190 4.40 4.60 -13.72
CA THR A 190 4.22 3.34 -14.45
C THR A 190 3.81 3.62 -15.89
N MET A 191 2.87 4.53 -16.12
CA MET A 191 2.44 4.87 -17.46
C MET A 191 3.52 5.59 -18.28
N GLU A 192 4.39 6.38 -17.64
CA GLU A 192 5.57 6.95 -18.29
C GLU A 192 6.56 5.85 -18.70
N THR A 193 6.79 4.86 -17.83
CA THR A 193 7.62 3.69 -18.14
C THR A 193 7.05 2.91 -19.32
N VAL A 194 5.73 2.63 -19.32
CA VAL A 194 5.04 1.95 -20.42
C VAL A 194 5.14 2.74 -21.73
N ARG A 195 5.01 4.07 -21.69
CA ARG A 195 5.15 4.92 -22.87
C ARG A 195 6.53 4.75 -23.50
N ARG A 196 7.61 4.78 -22.71
CA ARG A 196 8.99 4.58 -23.19
C ARG A 196 9.20 3.17 -23.73
N LEU A 197 8.68 2.16 -23.07
CA LEU A 197 8.72 0.77 -23.56
C LEU A 197 8.02 0.65 -24.93
N ARG A 198 6.86 1.29 -25.13
CA ARG A 198 6.16 1.28 -26.43
C ARG A 198 6.91 1.98 -27.55
N GLU A 199 7.65 3.02 -27.26
CA GLU A 199 8.51 3.68 -28.26
C GLU A 199 9.60 2.73 -28.77
N ARG A 200 10.10 1.82 -27.91
CA ARG A 200 11.10 0.82 -28.27
C ARG A 200 10.50 -0.47 -28.82
N PHE A 201 9.36 -0.88 -28.29
CA PHE A 201 8.66 -2.12 -28.63
C PHE A 201 7.24 -1.79 -29.09
N PRO A 202 7.03 -1.45 -30.37
CA PRO A 202 5.71 -1.02 -30.86
C PRO A 202 4.61 -2.10 -30.71
N GLU A 203 4.97 -3.38 -30.62
CA GLU A 203 4.05 -4.50 -30.43
C GLU A 203 3.87 -4.89 -28.95
N LEU A 204 4.39 -4.07 -28.01
CA LEU A 204 4.24 -4.28 -26.57
C LEU A 204 2.77 -4.49 -26.20
N GLN A 205 2.47 -5.65 -25.59
CA GLN A 205 1.14 -5.98 -25.14
C GLN A 205 0.85 -5.43 -23.74
N ASP A 206 -0.41 -5.11 -23.50
CA ASP A 206 -0.92 -4.71 -22.19
C ASP A 206 -1.37 -5.94 -21.39
N PRO A 207 -1.34 -5.86 -20.04
CA PRO A 207 -2.05 -6.82 -19.21
C PRO A 207 -3.55 -6.78 -19.53
N PRO A 208 -4.29 -7.89 -19.32
CA PRO A 208 -5.73 -7.97 -19.62
C PRO A 208 -6.59 -6.97 -18.83
N SER A 209 -6.09 -6.53 -17.69
CA SER A 209 -6.67 -5.49 -16.83
C SER A 209 -5.56 -4.86 -16.00
N ASP A 210 -5.84 -3.72 -15.39
CA ASP A 210 -4.87 -2.98 -14.58
C ASP A 210 -4.22 -3.87 -13.51
N ASP A 211 -2.89 -3.82 -13.40
CA ASP A 211 -2.12 -4.50 -12.37
C ASP A 211 -2.02 -3.64 -11.11
N ILE A 212 -1.88 -2.32 -11.26
CA ILE A 212 -1.92 -1.42 -10.10
C ILE A 212 -3.31 -1.55 -9.47
N CYS A 213 -3.33 -2.01 -8.22
CA CYS A 213 -4.58 -2.37 -7.57
C CYS A 213 -5.48 -1.15 -7.30
N TYR A 214 -6.81 -1.38 -7.24
CA TYR A 214 -7.81 -0.33 -6.99
C TYR A 214 -7.49 0.49 -5.73
N ALA A 215 -6.99 -0.17 -4.68
CA ALA A 215 -6.67 0.49 -3.42
C ALA A 215 -5.52 1.49 -3.56
N THR A 216 -4.49 1.14 -4.33
CA THR A 216 -3.38 2.04 -4.68
C THR A 216 -3.88 3.21 -5.52
N GLN A 217 -4.65 2.93 -6.58
CA GLN A 217 -5.20 3.97 -7.46
C GLN A 217 -6.10 4.94 -6.69
N ASN A 218 -7.03 4.45 -5.87
CA ASN A 218 -7.95 5.27 -5.10
C ASN A 218 -7.22 6.19 -4.11
N ARG A 219 -6.21 5.68 -3.40
CA ARG A 219 -5.42 6.48 -2.46
C ARG A 219 -4.61 7.56 -3.17
N GLN A 220 -4.06 7.25 -4.36
CA GLN A 220 -3.38 8.26 -5.17
C GLN A 220 -4.35 9.33 -5.68
N VAL A 221 -5.55 8.97 -6.13
CA VAL A 221 -6.59 9.95 -6.51
C VAL A 221 -6.99 10.82 -5.33
N ALA A 222 -7.13 10.24 -4.14
CA ALA A 222 -7.49 11.00 -2.93
C ALA A 222 -6.39 12.00 -2.54
N ILE A 223 -5.13 11.55 -2.51
CA ILE A 223 -4.02 12.43 -2.13
C ILE A 223 -3.77 13.54 -3.15
N LYS A 224 -3.94 13.28 -4.45
CA LYS A 224 -3.87 14.31 -5.48
C LYS A 224 -4.85 15.47 -5.22
N LYS A 225 -6.08 15.17 -4.79
CA LYS A 225 -7.07 16.19 -4.43
C LYS A 225 -6.72 16.96 -3.15
N VAL A 226 -6.20 16.24 -2.14
CA VAL A 226 -5.80 16.83 -0.86
C VAL A 226 -4.58 17.74 -1.03
N ALA A 227 -3.58 17.30 -1.82
CA ALA A 227 -2.32 18.00 -2.01
C ALA A 227 -2.48 19.41 -2.59
N VAL A 228 -3.42 19.61 -3.53
CA VAL A 228 -3.70 20.92 -4.14
C VAL A 228 -4.07 22.00 -3.10
N GLY A 229 -4.71 21.60 -1.99
CA GLY A 229 -5.19 22.51 -0.95
C GLY A 229 -4.37 22.49 0.34
N ALA A 230 -3.31 21.68 0.41
CA ALA A 230 -2.51 21.48 1.61
C ALA A 230 -1.17 22.23 1.56
N ASP A 231 -0.80 22.87 2.67
CA ASP A 231 0.56 23.41 2.85
C ASP A 231 1.54 22.28 3.19
N LEU A 232 1.09 21.33 4.00
CA LEU A 232 1.82 20.17 4.46
C LEU A 232 0.96 18.91 4.26
N VAL A 233 1.55 17.80 3.83
CA VAL A 233 0.90 16.50 3.83
C VAL A 233 1.62 15.55 4.79
N ILE A 234 0.86 14.86 5.64
CA ILE A 234 1.32 13.78 6.50
C ILE A 234 0.76 12.47 5.97
N VAL A 235 1.66 11.55 5.66
CA VAL A 235 1.33 10.19 5.22
C VAL A 235 1.67 9.22 6.34
N VAL A 236 0.65 8.60 6.94
CA VAL A 236 0.86 7.57 7.95
C VAL A 236 1.20 6.24 7.25
N GLY A 237 2.30 5.59 7.67
CA GLY A 237 2.75 4.32 7.11
C GLY A 237 4.24 4.08 7.23
N SER A 238 4.68 2.84 7.07
CA SER A 238 6.07 2.42 7.29
C SER A 238 6.98 2.69 6.10
N ALA A 239 8.29 2.87 6.36
CA ALA A 239 9.29 3.24 5.35
C ALA A 239 9.48 2.19 4.26
N ASN A 240 9.26 0.93 4.56
CA ASN A 240 9.34 -0.18 3.62
C ASN A 240 8.00 -0.44 2.87
N SER A 241 6.96 0.34 3.14
CA SER A 241 5.70 0.28 2.42
C SER A 241 5.78 1.08 1.12
N SER A 242 5.91 0.41 -0.02
CA SER A 242 5.94 1.04 -1.34
C SER A 242 4.74 1.99 -1.53
N ASN A 243 3.53 1.54 -1.18
CA ASN A 243 2.33 2.38 -1.28
C ASN A 243 2.44 3.67 -0.42
N SER A 244 2.95 3.58 0.82
CA SER A 244 3.07 4.76 1.70
C SER A 244 4.12 5.75 1.19
N VAL A 245 5.26 5.26 0.71
CA VAL A 245 6.32 6.09 0.10
C VAL A 245 5.79 6.81 -1.13
N ARG A 246 5.08 6.11 -2.02
CA ARG A 246 4.49 6.70 -3.23
C ARG A 246 3.48 7.80 -2.94
N LEU A 247 2.72 7.71 -1.86
CA LEU A 247 1.78 8.77 -1.48
C LEU A 247 2.48 10.08 -1.09
N VAL A 248 3.69 10.01 -0.51
CA VAL A 248 4.50 11.22 -0.24
C VAL A 248 4.93 11.87 -1.55
N GLU A 249 5.45 11.09 -2.48
CA GLU A 249 5.92 11.57 -3.77
C GLU A 249 4.78 12.19 -4.58
N VAL A 250 3.65 11.50 -4.68
CA VAL A 250 2.45 12.02 -5.35
C VAL A 250 1.94 13.30 -4.70
N ALA A 251 1.99 13.43 -3.36
CA ALA A 251 1.60 14.67 -2.69
C ALA A 251 2.48 15.85 -3.10
N LEU A 252 3.79 15.66 -3.19
CA LEU A 252 4.73 16.70 -3.63
C LEU A 252 4.53 17.07 -5.10
N GLU A 253 4.37 16.08 -5.97
CA GLU A 253 4.13 16.27 -7.41
C GLU A 253 2.86 17.08 -7.68
N TYR A 254 1.83 16.90 -6.86
CA TYR A 254 0.51 17.52 -7.02
C TYR A 254 0.27 18.77 -6.18
N GLY A 255 1.33 19.37 -5.64
CA GLY A 255 1.33 20.75 -5.15
C GLY A 255 1.38 20.94 -3.65
N ALA A 256 1.53 19.89 -2.84
CA ALA A 256 1.87 20.07 -1.43
C ALA A 256 3.25 20.73 -1.32
N LYS A 257 3.38 21.75 -0.46
CA LYS A 257 4.67 22.45 -0.27
C LYS A 257 5.69 21.58 0.46
N ALA A 258 5.20 20.68 1.32
CA ALA A 258 5.98 19.68 2.02
C ALA A 258 5.12 18.41 2.22
N ALA A 259 5.77 17.25 2.27
CA ALA A 259 5.11 16.00 2.59
C ALA A 259 6.07 15.10 3.37
N TYR A 260 5.59 14.51 4.45
CA TYR A 260 6.37 13.62 5.31
C TYR A 260 5.60 12.34 5.61
N ARG A 261 6.34 11.24 5.70
CA ARG A 261 5.84 9.96 6.18
C ARG A 261 6.17 9.81 7.66
N VAL A 262 5.22 9.28 8.42
CA VAL A 262 5.39 8.92 9.83
C VAL A 262 4.81 7.54 10.08
N ASP A 263 5.44 6.76 10.94
CA ASP A 263 4.85 5.52 11.46
C ASP A 263 3.84 5.85 12.59
N TYR A 264 4.16 6.83 13.43
CA TYR A 264 3.38 7.22 14.61
C TYR A 264 3.24 8.73 14.76
N ALA A 265 2.20 9.17 15.44
CA ALA A 265 1.91 10.59 15.65
C ALA A 265 3.08 11.36 16.32
N HIS A 266 3.77 10.74 17.28
CA HIS A 266 4.90 11.38 18.00
C HIS A 266 6.12 11.69 17.13
N GLU A 267 6.18 11.19 15.89
CA GLU A 267 7.22 11.53 14.91
C GLU A 267 6.97 12.87 14.21
N ILE A 268 5.76 13.45 14.37
CA ILE A 268 5.42 14.75 13.80
C ILE A 268 6.24 15.83 14.52
N LYS A 269 7.08 16.52 13.76
CA LYS A 269 7.92 17.57 14.31
C LYS A 269 7.16 18.89 14.32
N GLN A 270 7.22 19.61 15.47
CA GLN A 270 6.58 20.91 15.60
C GLN A 270 7.03 21.90 14.52
N GLU A 271 8.30 21.85 14.11
CA GLU A 271 8.85 22.68 13.04
C GLU A 271 8.18 22.50 11.69
N TRP A 272 7.58 21.32 11.43
CA TRP A 272 6.82 21.09 10.18
C TRP A 272 5.50 21.87 10.15
N LEU A 273 4.97 22.21 11.31
CA LEU A 273 3.70 22.89 11.48
C LEU A 273 3.83 24.42 11.54
N ASP A 274 5.08 24.96 11.51
CA ASP A 274 5.32 26.40 11.59
C ASP A 274 4.82 27.11 10.33
N GLY A 275 3.85 28.00 10.52
CA GLY A 275 3.25 28.76 9.41
C GLY A 275 2.31 27.96 8.50
N VAL A 276 2.00 26.69 8.86
CA VAL A 276 1.07 25.83 8.13
C VAL A 276 -0.37 26.12 8.57
N GLU A 277 -1.26 26.37 7.63
CA GLU A 277 -2.69 26.56 7.87
C GLU A 277 -3.51 25.31 7.53
N THR A 278 -3.15 24.61 6.47
CA THR A 278 -3.86 23.41 6.01
C THR A 278 -2.92 22.21 5.98
N VAL A 279 -3.22 21.20 6.78
CA VAL A 279 -2.54 19.91 6.80
C VAL A 279 -3.39 18.87 6.06
N GLY A 280 -2.83 18.27 5.02
CA GLY A 280 -3.39 17.05 4.41
C GLY A 280 -2.99 15.82 5.22
N VAL A 281 -3.90 14.90 5.47
CA VAL A 281 -3.62 13.62 6.14
C VAL A 281 -4.14 12.48 5.29
N THR A 282 -3.29 11.48 5.09
CA THR A 282 -3.64 10.20 4.46
C THR A 282 -2.87 9.06 5.10
N SER A 283 -3.14 7.84 4.69
CA SER A 283 -2.36 6.68 5.12
C SER A 283 -2.24 5.63 4.03
N GLY A 284 -1.19 4.83 4.12
CA GLY A 284 -0.99 3.69 3.24
C GLY A 284 -2.03 2.58 3.44
N ALA A 285 -2.11 1.68 2.46
CA ALA A 285 -3.07 0.57 2.43
C ALA A 285 -2.82 -0.50 3.51
N SER A 286 -1.68 -0.46 4.20
CA SER A 286 -1.30 -1.36 5.30
C SER A 286 -1.46 -0.75 6.70
N VAL A 287 -2.06 0.44 6.81
CA VAL A 287 -2.14 1.20 8.06
C VAL A 287 -3.49 1.01 8.73
N PRO A 288 -3.54 0.57 10.00
CA PRO A 288 -4.79 0.53 10.76
C PRO A 288 -5.26 1.96 11.08
N GLU A 289 -6.58 2.15 11.07
CA GLU A 289 -7.19 3.48 11.26
C GLU A 289 -6.82 4.13 12.60
N VAL A 290 -6.52 3.34 13.64
CA VAL A 290 -6.11 3.85 14.95
C VAL A 290 -4.90 4.80 14.86
N LEU A 291 -3.92 4.48 14.02
CA LEU A 291 -2.74 5.35 13.84
C LEU A 291 -3.07 6.68 13.16
N VAL A 292 -4.07 6.69 12.28
CA VAL A 292 -4.57 7.93 11.67
C VAL A 292 -5.30 8.77 12.71
N GLN A 293 -6.09 8.14 13.58
CA GLN A 293 -6.78 8.85 14.66
C GLN A 293 -5.80 9.46 15.65
N GLU A 294 -4.72 8.77 16.02
CA GLU A 294 -3.65 9.34 16.86
C GLU A 294 -3.00 10.57 16.22
N VAL A 295 -2.75 10.54 14.91
CA VAL A 295 -2.25 11.72 14.16
C VAL A 295 -3.25 12.87 14.20
N LEU A 296 -4.54 12.59 14.03
CA LEU A 296 -5.57 13.64 14.10
C LEU A 296 -5.69 14.25 15.52
N GLU A 297 -5.54 13.44 16.56
CA GLU A 297 -5.54 13.89 17.96
C GLU A 297 -4.32 14.80 18.25
N ASP A 298 -3.12 14.43 17.80
CA ASP A 298 -1.90 15.23 17.93
C ASP A 298 -2.06 16.57 17.21
N LEU A 299 -2.52 16.56 15.95
CA LEU A 299 -2.81 17.76 15.18
C LEU A 299 -3.88 18.64 15.85
N ALA A 300 -4.90 18.06 16.47
CA ALA A 300 -5.91 18.81 17.21
C ALA A 300 -5.30 19.51 18.44
N GLY A 301 -4.33 18.88 19.11
CA GLY A 301 -3.49 19.48 20.18
C GLY A 301 -2.68 20.68 19.67
N ALA A 302 -2.19 20.63 18.43
CA ALA A 302 -1.48 21.73 17.76
C ALA A 302 -2.44 22.82 17.17
N GLY A 303 -3.76 22.65 17.34
CA GLY A 303 -4.77 23.63 16.96
C GLY A 303 -5.54 23.32 15.65
N TYR A 304 -5.25 22.21 14.97
CA TYR A 304 -5.95 21.78 13.74
C TYR A 304 -7.20 20.96 14.10
N ARG A 305 -8.27 21.62 14.52
CA ARG A 305 -9.51 20.97 14.99
C ARG A 305 -10.60 20.85 13.94
N ASP A 306 -10.52 21.63 12.86
CA ASP A 306 -11.44 21.53 11.72
C ASP A 306 -10.95 20.43 10.77
N VAL A 307 -11.59 19.26 10.80
CA VAL A 307 -11.26 18.11 9.96
C VAL A 307 -12.30 17.99 8.87
N GLN A 308 -11.87 18.11 7.63
CA GLN A 308 -12.70 17.99 6.43
C GLN A 308 -12.31 16.74 5.64
N GLU A 309 -13.20 15.76 5.56
CA GLU A 309 -12.96 14.57 4.76
C GLU A 309 -13.09 14.88 3.25
N VAL A 310 -12.07 14.50 2.50
CA VAL A 310 -12.02 14.59 1.03
C VAL A 310 -12.19 13.20 0.45
N ARG A 311 -13.43 12.79 0.24
CA ARG A 311 -13.78 11.47 -0.28
C ARG A 311 -13.73 11.44 -1.81
N THR A 312 -13.10 10.42 -2.39
CA THR A 312 -12.94 10.24 -3.84
C THR A 312 -13.53 8.94 -4.36
N ALA A 313 -13.63 7.93 -3.50
CA ALA A 313 -14.20 6.63 -3.83
C ALA A 313 -14.75 5.96 -2.56
N GLU A 314 -15.59 4.94 -2.75
CA GLU A 314 -16.00 3.99 -1.72
C GLU A 314 -15.38 2.63 -2.02
N GLU A 315 -14.97 1.89 -0.99
CA GLU A 315 -14.33 0.58 -1.12
C GLU A 315 -15.13 -0.45 -0.33
N ASP A 316 -15.92 -1.26 -1.04
CA ASP A 316 -16.78 -2.31 -0.45
C ASP A 316 -16.25 -3.72 -0.73
N LEU A 317 -15.06 -3.82 -1.35
CA LEU A 317 -14.48 -5.10 -1.72
C LEU A 317 -14.03 -5.86 -0.47
N ILE A 318 -14.43 -7.12 -0.39
CA ILE A 318 -14.04 -8.05 0.68
C ILE A 318 -13.51 -9.33 0.02
N PHE A 319 -12.36 -9.81 0.48
CA PHE A 319 -11.80 -11.08 0.03
C PHE A 319 -12.06 -12.20 1.03
N SER A 320 -12.43 -13.38 0.53
CA SER A 320 -12.52 -14.58 1.36
C SER A 320 -11.17 -14.95 1.97
N LEU A 321 -11.17 -15.47 3.19
CA LEU A 321 -9.98 -15.98 3.85
C LEU A 321 -9.28 -17.08 3.03
N PRO A 322 -8.01 -17.39 3.28
CA PRO A 322 -7.32 -18.55 2.75
C PRO A 322 -8.14 -19.83 2.96
N LYS A 323 -8.10 -20.75 1.99
CA LYS A 323 -8.91 -21.99 2.03
C LYS A 323 -8.65 -22.84 3.31
N GLU A 324 -7.43 -22.78 3.83
CA GLU A 324 -6.96 -23.46 5.02
C GLU A 324 -7.69 -22.98 6.30
N LEU A 325 -8.23 -21.75 6.27
CA LEU A 325 -8.89 -21.10 7.40
C LEU A 325 -10.41 -20.99 7.26
N ARG A 326 -11.00 -21.40 6.13
CA ARG A 326 -12.45 -21.29 5.86
C ARG A 326 -13.31 -22.30 6.59
N GLN A 327 -12.73 -23.37 7.15
CA GLN A 327 -13.45 -24.39 7.90
C GLN A 327 -13.15 -24.25 9.38
N ASP A 328 -14.19 -24.26 10.20
CA ASP A 328 -14.05 -24.41 11.64
C ASP A 328 -13.65 -25.86 11.99
N SER A 329 -13.23 -26.10 13.24
CA SER A 329 -12.88 -27.43 13.76
C SER A 329 -14.05 -28.42 13.75
N SER A 330 -15.28 -27.98 13.40
CA SER A 330 -16.50 -28.79 13.29
C SER A 330 -16.83 -29.17 11.82
N GLY A 331 -16.03 -28.72 10.84
CA GLY A 331 -16.24 -28.97 9.41
C GLY A 331 -17.34 -28.11 8.76
N LYS A 332 -17.90 -27.15 9.47
CA LYS A 332 -18.84 -26.17 8.92
C LYS A 332 -18.10 -24.97 8.33
N ARG A 333 -18.51 -24.53 7.14
CA ARG A 333 -17.97 -23.29 6.56
C ARG A 333 -18.34 -22.12 7.45
N ASP A 334 -17.33 -21.35 7.86
CA ASP A 334 -17.55 -20.05 8.53
C ASP A 334 -17.62 -18.94 7.46
N ASP A 335 -18.77 -18.79 6.85
CA ASP A 335 -19.04 -17.71 5.90
C ASP A 335 -19.31 -16.37 6.61
N ARG A 336 -19.23 -16.32 7.97
CA ARG A 336 -19.54 -15.14 8.79
C ARG A 336 -18.32 -14.27 9.13
N ALA A 337 -17.12 -14.68 8.74
CA ALA A 337 -15.88 -14.04 9.20
C ALA A 337 -15.64 -12.61 8.67
N LEU A 338 -16.41 -12.13 7.69
CA LEU A 338 -16.17 -10.82 7.05
C LEU A 338 -17.37 -9.86 7.07
N GLY A 339 -18.49 -10.27 7.65
CA GLY A 339 -19.69 -9.42 7.74
C GLY A 339 -19.85 -8.81 9.11
N GLY A 340 -19.13 -7.76 9.48
CA GLY A 340 -19.47 -7.08 10.71
C GLY A 340 -18.39 -6.33 11.47
N ARG A 341 -17.44 -5.73 10.80
CA ARG A 341 -16.64 -4.65 11.41
C ARG A 341 -16.76 -3.37 10.59
N VAL A 342 -17.89 -2.70 10.70
CA VAL A 342 -17.90 -1.24 10.63
C VAL A 342 -17.15 -0.80 11.88
N ARG A 343 -15.88 -0.49 11.73
CA ARG A 343 -15.12 0.20 12.78
C ARG A 343 -15.36 1.70 12.61
N PRO A 344 -15.70 2.40 13.71
CA PRO A 344 -15.90 3.84 13.69
C PRO A 344 -14.62 4.57 13.28
#